data_625c86aca186e4e091ce76a38385c54a
#
_entry.id   625c86aca186e4e091ce76a38385c54a
#
_cell.length_a   1.000
_cell.length_b   1.000
_cell.length_c   1.000
_cell.angle_alpha   90.00
_cell.angle_beta   90.00
_cell.angle_gamma   90.00
#
_symmetry.space_group_name_H-M   'P 1'
#
loop_
_entity.id
_entity.type
_entity.pdbx_description
1 polymer ?
#
loop_
_entity_poly.entity_id
_entity_poly.type
_entity_poly.pdbx_seq_one_letter_code
_entity_poly.pdbx_strand_id
1 'polypeptide(L)'
;SHPMIARALSTLLAACALLATQAQGTYQIAVMKYNGGGDWYANPTAVPNLVKFCNDQLGMDINPDVPNVDVGSPDIFTYPWLDVTGHGNITFSPQEAENLRNYLIGGGFLHVSDNYGIDKFLRPAMKTVFPELDFVELPFAHPVYHQKFDFPHGLPKIHYHDGLPAQGFGLIWQGRLVCFYDYQCDLGDGWEDHDVHNDPPEKHIAALQMGA
;
A
#
# COMPACT_ATOMS: atom_id res chain seq x y z
N SER A 1 -40.61 -49.43 -11.11
CA SER A 1 -39.47 -49.33 -10.18
C SER A 1 -38.36 -48.52 -10.81
N HIS A 2 -38.09 -47.39 -10.29
CA HIS A 2 -36.92 -46.52 -10.11
C HIS A 2 -37.11 -45.06 -10.50
N PRO A 3 -38.03 -44.31 -9.85
CA PRO A 3 -38.00 -42.84 -9.98
C PRO A 3 -37.32 -42.13 -8.80
N MET A 4 -36.85 -42.84 -7.76
CA MET A 4 -36.30 -42.17 -6.56
C MET A 4 -34.82 -41.85 -6.63
N ILE A 5 -34.01 -42.54 -7.43
CA ILE A 5 -32.57 -42.30 -7.53
C ILE A 5 -32.27 -41.06 -8.38
N ALA A 6 -33.07 -40.74 -9.38
CA ALA A 6 -32.88 -39.57 -10.23
C ALA A 6 -33.14 -38.23 -9.51
N ARG A 7 -34.01 -38.22 -8.50
CA ARG A 7 -34.31 -37.00 -7.72
C ARG A 7 -33.25 -36.68 -6.68
N ALA A 8 -32.56 -37.68 -6.15
CA ALA A 8 -31.48 -37.49 -5.17
C ALA A 8 -30.18 -36.90 -5.83
N LEU A 9 -29.89 -37.29 -7.07
CA LEU A 9 -28.74 -36.76 -7.80
C LEU A 9 -28.92 -35.30 -8.22
N SER A 10 -30.15 -34.90 -8.60
CA SER A 10 -30.44 -33.53 -9.00
C SER A 10 -30.38 -32.54 -7.85
N THR A 11 -30.74 -32.95 -6.64
CA THR A 11 -30.64 -32.12 -5.43
C THR A 11 -29.20 -31.97 -4.93
N LEU A 12 -28.34 -32.99 -5.13
CA LEU A 12 -26.94 -32.88 -4.75
C LEU A 12 -26.13 -31.95 -5.67
N LEU A 13 -26.41 -31.94 -6.97
CA LEU A 13 -25.79 -31.02 -7.92
C LEU A 13 -26.22 -29.55 -7.70
N ALA A 14 -27.47 -29.32 -7.31
CA ALA A 14 -27.95 -27.97 -7.01
C ALA A 14 -27.35 -27.44 -5.70
N ALA A 15 -27.08 -28.26 -4.71
CA ALA A 15 -26.43 -27.85 -3.47
C ALA A 15 -24.94 -27.56 -3.65
N CYS A 16 -24.24 -28.26 -4.54
CA CYS A 16 -22.84 -27.95 -4.87
C CYS A 16 -22.69 -26.67 -5.68
N ALA A 17 -23.67 -26.29 -6.51
CA ALA A 17 -23.62 -25.04 -7.29
C ALA A 17 -23.86 -23.79 -6.43
N LEU A 18 -24.52 -23.93 -5.27
CA LEU A 18 -24.76 -22.83 -4.33
C LEU A 18 -23.57 -22.53 -3.39
N LEU A 19 -22.57 -23.40 -3.32
CA LEU A 19 -21.37 -23.19 -2.50
C LEU A 19 -20.22 -22.51 -3.25
N ALA A 20 -20.38 -22.19 -4.53
CA ALA A 20 -19.34 -21.59 -5.37
C ALA A 20 -19.44 -20.05 -5.48
N THR A 21 -20.36 -19.40 -4.81
CA THR A 21 -20.29 -17.95 -4.58
C THR A 21 -19.50 -17.70 -3.29
N GLN A 22 -18.20 -17.99 -3.33
CA GLN A 22 -17.32 -17.29 -2.40
C GLN A 22 -17.46 -15.82 -2.76
N ALA A 23 -18.04 -15.04 -1.86
CA ALA A 23 -17.93 -13.61 -1.92
C ALA A 23 -16.44 -13.30 -2.10
N GLN A 24 -16.06 -12.71 -3.24
CA GLN A 24 -14.74 -12.11 -3.37
C GLN A 24 -14.64 -11.11 -2.21
N GLY A 25 -13.78 -11.41 -1.25
CA GLY A 25 -13.61 -10.56 -0.09
C GLY A 25 -13.17 -9.18 -0.56
N THR A 26 -13.84 -8.14 -0.09
CA THR A 26 -13.44 -6.75 -0.30
C THR A 26 -12.01 -6.58 0.18
N TYR A 27 -11.10 -6.11 -0.66
CA TYR A 27 -9.74 -5.77 -0.25
C TYR A 27 -9.78 -4.67 0.80
N GLN A 28 -8.86 -4.74 1.76
CA GLN A 28 -8.74 -3.69 2.77
C GLN A 28 -7.28 -3.24 2.85
N ILE A 29 -7.07 -1.93 2.88
CA ILE A 29 -5.76 -1.30 3.08
C ILE A 29 -5.68 -0.85 4.54
N ALA A 30 -4.51 -0.94 5.15
CA ALA A 30 -4.29 -0.46 6.51
C ALA A 30 -3.09 0.49 6.58
N VAL A 31 -3.13 1.40 7.54
CA VAL A 31 -1.99 2.23 7.93
C VAL A 31 -1.17 1.50 8.98
N MET A 32 0.12 1.34 8.75
CA MET A 32 1.02 0.64 9.66
C MET A 32 1.52 1.57 10.76
N LYS A 33 1.26 1.20 12.00
CA LYS A 33 1.84 1.83 13.19
C LYS A 33 3.23 1.26 13.45
N TYR A 34 4.19 2.14 13.65
CA TYR A 34 5.57 1.79 13.98
C TYR A 34 6.02 2.46 15.28
N ASN A 35 7.11 1.97 15.87
CA ASN A 35 7.74 2.52 17.06
C ASN A 35 8.87 3.50 16.71
N GLY A 36 9.41 4.18 17.72
CA GLY A 36 10.51 5.13 17.58
C GLY A 36 10.12 6.59 17.81
N GLY A 37 8.82 6.87 18.00
CA GLY A 37 8.32 8.21 18.29
C GLY A 37 8.06 9.07 17.04
N GLY A 38 8.12 8.50 15.85
CA GLY A 38 7.66 9.16 14.63
C GLY A 38 6.14 9.20 14.54
N ASP A 39 5.65 10.08 13.68
CA ASP A 39 4.24 10.43 13.53
C ASP A 39 3.54 9.57 12.47
N TRP A 40 3.51 8.26 12.68
CA TRP A 40 2.82 7.28 11.81
C TRP A 40 1.35 7.66 11.51
N TYR A 41 0.75 8.50 12.32
CA TYR A 41 -0.62 8.98 12.24
C TYR A 41 -0.77 10.27 11.41
N ALA A 42 0.29 10.76 10.81
CA ALA A 42 0.21 11.86 9.86
C ALA A 42 -0.66 11.48 8.66
N ASN A 43 -1.21 12.48 8.00
CA ASN A 43 -2.01 12.35 6.78
C ASN A 43 -3.27 11.45 6.95
N PRO A 44 -4.14 11.75 7.93
CA PRO A 44 -5.25 10.86 8.28
C PRO A 44 -6.30 10.68 7.17
N THR A 45 -6.42 11.61 6.24
CA THR A 45 -7.38 11.53 5.12
C THR A 45 -6.77 10.93 3.85
N ALA A 46 -5.45 10.75 3.80
CA ALA A 46 -4.71 10.33 2.60
C ALA A 46 -5.19 8.97 2.05
N VAL A 47 -5.03 7.90 2.82
CA VAL A 47 -5.42 6.55 2.35
C VAL A 47 -6.94 6.41 2.14
N PRO A 48 -7.82 6.96 3.00
CA PRO A 48 -9.25 7.00 2.71
C PRO A 48 -9.60 7.66 1.38
N ASN A 49 -8.96 8.78 1.03
CA ASN A 49 -9.18 9.45 -0.26
C ASN A 49 -8.66 8.63 -1.44
N LEU A 50 -7.50 7.98 -1.30
CA LEU A 50 -7.00 7.07 -2.32
C LEU A 50 -7.95 5.89 -2.54
N VAL A 51 -8.44 5.26 -1.48
CA VAL A 51 -9.44 4.18 -1.57
C VAL A 51 -10.70 4.66 -2.29
N LYS A 52 -11.21 5.84 -1.90
CA LYS A 52 -12.37 6.44 -2.57
C LYS A 52 -12.12 6.67 -4.05
N PHE A 53 -10.96 7.22 -4.41
CA PHE A 53 -10.58 7.44 -5.80
C PHE A 53 -10.52 6.13 -6.60
N CYS A 54 -9.89 5.10 -6.06
CA CYS A 54 -9.82 3.79 -6.71
C CYS A 54 -11.20 3.17 -6.93
N ASN A 55 -12.07 3.24 -5.93
CA ASN A 55 -13.43 2.71 -6.06
C ASN A 55 -14.25 3.49 -7.08
N ASP A 56 -14.23 4.82 -7.02
CA ASP A 56 -15.05 5.69 -7.87
C ASP A 56 -14.56 5.73 -9.32
N GLN A 57 -13.24 5.78 -9.53
CA GLN A 57 -12.65 6.00 -10.86
C GLN A 57 -12.26 4.71 -11.57
N LEU A 58 -11.93 3.66 -10.82
CA LEU A 58 -11.44 2.40 -11.38
C LEU A 58 -12.43 1.23 -11.20
N GLY A 59 -13.53 1.47 -10.46
CA GLY A 59 -14.50 0.42 -10.17
C GLY A 59 -13.92 -0.71 -9.31
N MET A 60 -12.96 -0.38 -8.46
CA MET A 60 -12.39 -1.34 -7.51
C MET A 60 -13.37 -1.56 -6.35
N ASP A 61 -13.22 -2.67 -5.65
CA ASP A 61 -14.01 -3.02 -4.46
C ASP A 61 -13.08 -3.07 -3.23
N ILE A 62 -12.55 -1.90 -2.86
CA ILE A 62 -11.72 -1.74 -1.67
C ILE A 62 -12.63 -1.32 -0.52
N ASN A 63 -12.47 -1.97 0.64
CA ASN A 63 -13.20 -1.58 1.84
C ASN A 63 -12.86 -0.11 2.19
N PRO A 64 -13.87 0.78 2.32
CA PRO A 64 -13.64 2.18 2.64
C PRO A 64 -13.12 2.42 4.07
N ASP A 65 -13.24 1.43 4.96
CA ASP A 65 -12.65 1.49 6.30
C ASP A 65 -11.15 1.20 6.23
N VAL A 66 -10.33 2.16 6.69
CA VAL A 66 -8.87 2.09 6.69
C VAL A 66 -8.39 2.01 8.13
N PRO A 67 -8.19 0.80 8.67
CA PRO A 67 -7.72 0.64 10.05
C PRO A 67 -6.23 0.94 10.21
N ASN A 68 -5.83 1.20 11.46
CA ASN A 68 -4.44 1.22 11.85
C ASN A 68 -4.04 -0.15 12.41
N VAL A 69 -2.87 -0.65 12.04
CA VAL A 69 -2.36 -1.95 12.47
C VAL A 69 -0.92 -1.84 12.98
N ASP A 70 -0.63 -2.42 14.14
CA ASP A 70 0.73 -2.45 14.67
C ASP A 70 1.62 -3.38 13.85
N VAL A 71 2.84 -2.94 13.53
CA VAL A 71 3.80 -3.72 12.74
C VAL A 71 4.12 -5.11 13.33
N GLY A 72 4.06 -5.23 14.65
CA GLY A 72 4.27 -6.49 15.37
C GLY A 72 3.02 -7.39 15.47
N SER A 73 1.84 -6.90 15.04
CA SER A 73 0.61 -7.69 15.09
C SER A 73 0.56 -8.73 13.99
N PRO A 74 0.03 -9.94 14.25
CA PRO A 74 -0.29 -10.89 13.19
C PRO A 74 -1.39 -10.37 12.26
N ASP A 75 -2.15 -9.36 12.64
CA ASP A 75 -3.23 -8.80 11.82
C ASP A 75 -2.74 -8.16 10.51
N ILE A 76 -1.44 -7.77 10.43
CA ILE A 76 -0.87 -7.24 9.18
C ILE A 76 -1.07 -8.18 8.00
N PHE A 77 -1.10 -9.51 8.25
CA PHE A 77 -1.26 -10.52 7.20
C PHE A 77 -2.67 -10.55 6.58
N THR A 78 -3.63 -9.83 7.15
CA THR A 78 -4.99 -9.70 6.59
C THR A 78 -5.09 -8.60 5.53
N TYR A 79 -4.10 -7.72 5.44
CA TYR A 79 -4.10 -6.58 4.53
C TYR A 79 -3.11 -6.80 3.39
N PRO A 80 -3.54 -6.78 2.11
CA PRO A 80 -2.63 -6.96 0.98
C PRO A 80 -1.67 -5.79 0.80
N TRP A 81 -2.03 -4.61 1.30
CA TRP A 81 -1.23 -3.39 1.24
C TRP A 81 -1.26 -2.66 2.58
N LEU A 82 -0.06 -2.27 3.03
CA LEU A 82 0.16 -1.39 4.17
C LEU A 82 0.74 -0.07 3.71
N ASP A 83 0.26 1.01 4.31
CA ASP A 83 0.79 2.36 4.10
C ASP A 83 1.58 2.82 5.31
N VAL A 84 2.70 3.50 5.06
CA VAL A 84 3.56 4.12 6.09
C VAL A 84 3.80 5.57 5.72
N THR A 85 3.60 6.45 6.65
CA THR A 85 3.90 7.87 6.52
C THR A 85 4.58 8.42 7.77
N GLY A 86 5.13 9.62 7.69
CA GLY A 86 5.66 10.37 8.83
C GLY A 86 6.92 11.15 8.50
N HIS A 87 7.33 11.98 9.47
CA HIS A 87 8.52 12.84 9.36
C HIS A 87 9.71 12.31 10.13
N GLY A 88 9.48 11.39 11.06
CA GLY A 88 10.44 11.08 12.09
C GLY A 88 10.75 9.60 12.25
N ASN A 89 11.33 9.38 13.42
CA ASN A 89 12.04 8.15 13.74
C ASN A 89 11.15 6.90 13.61
N ILE A 90 11.64 5.95 12.84
CA ILE A 90 11.07 4.59 12.72
C ILE A 90 12.07 3.63 13.37
N THR A 91 11.58 2.78 14.26
CA THR A 91 12.36 1.68 14.82
C THR A 91 11.53 0.41 14.84
N PHE A 92 12.19 -0.73 14.59
CA PHE A 92 11.61 -2.05 14.71
C PHE A 92 12.40 -2.87 15.74
N SER A 93 11.71 -3.52 16.67
CA SER A 93 12.30 -4.60 17.46
C SER A 93 12.64 -5.77 16.53
N PRO A 94 13.51 -6.71 16.96
CA PRO A 94 13.80 -7.90 16.14
C PRO A 94 12.56 -8.68 15.75
N GLN A 95 11.58 -8.78 16.64
CA GLN A 95 10.31 -9.48 16.37
C GLN A 95 9.43 -8.73 15.36
N GLU A 96 9.36 -7.41 15.47
CA GLU A 96 8.63 -6.57 14.51
C GLU A 96 9.26 -6.62 13.12
N ALA A 97 10.61 -6.58 13.06
CA ALA A 97 11.33 -6.71 11.81
C ALA A 97 11.08 -8.07 11.14
N GLU A 98 11.10 -9.16 11.93
CA GLU A 98 10.79 -10.51 11.44
C GLU A 98 9.33 -10.61 10.96
N ASN A 99 8.38 -10.05 11.71
CA ASN A 99 6.97 -10.05 11.34
C ASN A 99 6.73 -9.32 10.02
N LEU A 100 7.30 -8.12 9.88
CA LEU A 100 7.20 -7.34 8.64
C LEU A 100 7.89 -8.05 7.47
N ARG A 101 9.07 -8.65 7.70
CA ARG A 101 9.75 -9.47 6.69
C ARG A 101 8.86 -10.60 6.19
N ASN A 102 8.29 -11.38 7.11
CA ASN A 102 7.42 -12.51 6.77
C ASN A 102 6.19 -12.05 6.00
N TYR A 103 5.60 -10.92 6.38
CA TYR A 103 4.50 -10.30 5.65
C TYR A 103 4.89 -9.98 4.20
N LEU A 104 6.03 -9.29 4.01
CA LEU A 104 6.48 -8.85 2.69
C LEU A 104 6.88 -10.03 1.79
N ILE A 105 7.60 -11.02 2.29
CA ILE A 105 7.94 -12.21 1.49
C ILE A 105 6.74 -13.11 1.25
N GLY A 106 5.74 -13.09 2.13
CA GLY A 106 4.50 -13.85 2.01
C GLY A 106 3.49 -13.31 1.01
N GLY A 107 3.77 -12.18 0.36
CA GLY A 107 2.90 -11.58 -0.67
C GLY A 107 2.39 -10.19 -0.35
N GLY A 108 2.61 -9.68 0.86
CA GLY A 108 2.26 -8.32 1.26
C GLY A 108 3.04 -7.26 0.50
N PHE A 109 2.55 -6.04 0.51
CA PHE A 109 3.16 -4.88 -0.11
C PHE A 109 3.18 -3.70 0.88
N LEU A 110 4.29 -2.98 0.91
CA LEU A 110 4.46 -1.80 1.73
C LEU A 110 4.68 -0.57 0.85
N HIS A 111 3.83 0.45 0.99
CA HIS A 111 4.09 1.79 0.49
C HIS A 111 4.63 2.65 1.63
N VAL A 112 5.66 3.44 1.35
CA VAL A 112 6.21 4.43 2.28
C VAL A 112 6.14 5.79 1.63
N SER A 113 5.40 6.70 2.24
CA SER A 113 5.32 8.09 1.84
C SER A 113 6.31 8.93 2.62
N ASP A 114 7.17 9.65 1.90
CA ASP A 114 8.12 10.59 2.49
C ASP A 114 7.45 11.94 2.73
N ASN A 115 7.14 12.23 3.98
CA ASN A 115 6.68 13.55 4.40
C ASN A 115 7.85 14.50 4.71
N TYR A 116 9.00 14.32 4.04
CA TYR A 116 10.22 15.09 4.22
C TYR A 116 10.88 14.92 5.59
N GLY A 117 11.81 13.99 5.66
CA GLY A 117 12.66 13.76 6.84
C GLY A 117 12.68 12.33 7.36
N ILE A 118 11.85 11.45 6.83
CA ILE A 118 11.80 10.04 7.22
C ILE A 118 13.02 9.23 6.73
N ASP A 119 13.66 9.65 5.63
CA ASP A 119 14.69 8.88 4.90
C ASP A 119 15.83 8.37 5.80
N LYS A 120 16.37 9.23 6.64
CA LYS A 120 17.48 8.89 7.55
C LYS A 120 17.12 7.85 8.59
N PHE A 121 15.83 7.64 8.86
CA PHE A 121 15.30 6.65 9.79
C PHE A 121 14.81 5.40 9.07
N LEU A 122 14.15 5.57 7.93
CA LEU A 122 13.56 4.50 7.16
C LEU A 122 14.61 3.49 6.65
N ARG A 123 15.68 4.00 6.03
CA ARG A 123 16.70 3.10 5.44
C ARG A 123 17.36 2.20 6.47
N PRO A 124 17.82 2.69 7.62
CA PRO A 124 18.33 1.81 8.67
C PRO A 124 17.28 0.84 9.23
N ALA A 125 16.03 1.32 9.43
CA ALA A 125 14.95 0.46 9.91
C ALA A 125 14.66 -0.69 8.94
N MET A 126 14.55 -0.42 7.64
CA MET A 126 14.32 -1.46 6.64
C MET A 126 15.51 -2.39 6.45
N LYS A 127 16.73 -1.97 6.79
CA LYS A 127 17.90 -2.88 6.88
C LYS A 127 17.77 -3.92 7.99
N THR A 128 17.01 -3.66 9.04
CA THR A 128 16.72 -4.69 10.05
C THR A 128 15.70 -5.72 9.53
N VAL A 129 14.84 -5.31 8.61
CA VAL A 129 13.85 -6.20 7.96
C VAL A 129 14.50 -7.04 6.85
N PHE A 130 15.30 -6.42 6.00
CA PHE A 130 16.03 -7.04 4.89
C PHE A 130 17.51 -6.65 4.93
N PRO A 131 18.33 -7.31 5.77
CA PRO A 131 19.77 -7.02 5.84
C PRO A 131 20.49 -7.17 4.49
N GLU A 132 19.98 -8.05 3.63
CA GLU A 132 20.54 -8.37 2.32
C GLU A 132 20.10 -7.44 1.18
N LEU A 133 19.09 -6.58 1.40
CA LEU A 133 18.57 -5.68 0.36
C LEU A 133 18.94 -4.23 0.65
N ASP A 134 19.11 -3.47 -0.43
CA ASP A 134 19.15 -2.02 -0.41
C ASP A 134 17.99 -1.45 -1.21
N PHE A 135 17.54 -0.26 -0.85
CA PHE A 135 16.64 0.50 -1.70
C PHE A 135 17.35 0.83 -3.02
N VAL A 136 16.73 0.44 -4.12
CA VAL A 136 17.20 0.75 -5.47
C VAL A 136 16.27 1.76 -6.13
N GLU A 137 16.82 2.76 -6.80
CA GLU A 137 16.03 3.69 -7.59
C GLU A 137 15.38 2.93 -8.76
N LEU A 138 14.07 3.08 -8.92
CA LEU A 138 13.33 2.43 -9.98
C LEU A 138 13.42 3.28 -11.26
N PRO A 139 13.87 2.70 -12.37
CA PRO A 139 13.95 3.45 -13.64
C PRO A 139 12.56 3.85 -14.11
N PHE A 140 12.44 4.94 -14.85
CA PHE A 140 11.14 5.44 -15.34
C PHE A 140 10.36 4.41 -16.17
N ALA A 141 11.04 3.44 -16.78
CA ALA A 141 10.40 2.34 -17.48
C ALA A 141 9.86 1.23 -16.55
N HIS A 142 10.04 1.36 -15.21
CA HIS A 142 9.56 0.35 -14.28
C HIS A 142 8.03 0.28 -14.31
N PRO A 143 7.43 -0.94 -14.28
CA PRO A 143 5.97 -1.11 -14.35
C PRO A 143 5.17 -0.34 -13.30
N VAL A 144 5.75 0.00 -12.14
CA VAL A 144 5.04 0.79 -11.10
C VAL A 144 4.58 2.16 -11.62
N TYR A 145 5.24 2.72 -12.64
CA TYR A 145 4.87 4.00 -13.26
C TYR A 145 3.90 3.86 -14.45
N HIS A 146 3.54 2.64 -14.84
CA HIS A 146 2.78 2.35 -16.05
C HIS A 146 1.64 1.36 -15.76
N GLN A 147 0.91 1.56 -14.66
CA GLN A 147 -0.21 0.70 -14.31
C GLN A 147 -1.51 1.18 -14.98
N LYS A 148 -2.41 1.79 -14.26
CA LYS A 148 -3.66 2.34 -14.79
C LYS A 148 -3.45 3.69 -15.46
N PHE A 149 -2.56 4.47 -14.90
CA PHE A 149 -2.14 5.78 -15.40
C PHE A 149 -0.67 5.72 -15.78
N ASP A 150 -0.25 6.61 -16.69
CA ASP A 150 1.10 6.61 -17.25
C ASP A 150 1.91 7.79 -16.70
N PHE A 151 3.03 7.47 -16.08
CA PHE A 151 3.98 8.42 -15.50
C PHE A 151 5.37 8.24 -16.13
N PRO A 152 5.55 8.64 -17.42
CA PRO A 152 6.78 8.34 -18.18
C PRO A 152 8.04 9.03 -17.64
N HIS A 153 7.87 9.96 -16.71
CA HIS A 153 8.95 10.68 -16.03
C HIS A 153 9.04 10.38 -14.53
N GLY A 154 8.40 9.28 -14.09
CA GLY A 154 8.38 8.87 -12.68
C GLY A 154 7.37 9.65 -11.84
N LEU A 155 7.61 9.69 -10.53
CA LEU A 155 6.71 10.28 -9.55
C LEU A 155 6.39 11.76 -9.82
N PRO A 156 5.13 12.18 -9.64
CA PRO A 156 4.80 13.60 -9.59
C PRO A 156 5.42 14.24 -8.34
N LYS A 157 6.06 15.41 -8.47
CA LYS A 157 6.57 16.18 -7.33
C LYS A 157 5.43 16.99 -6.72
N ILE A 158 4.97 16.64 -5.51
CA ILE A 158 3.89 17.35 -4.84
C ILE A 158 4.40 18.59 -4.14
N HIS A 159 5.32 18.46 -3.18
CA HIS A 159 5.95 19.58 -2.49
C HIS A 159 7.43 19.70 -2.85
N TYR A 160 7.95 20.93 -2.81
CA TYR A 160 9.30 21.21 -3.33
C TYR A 160 10.40 21.23 -2.26
N HIS A 161 10.06 21.34 -0.98
CA HIS A 161 11.01 21.36 0.15
C HIS A 161 12.39 21.97 -0.17
N ASP A 162 13.42 21.09 -0.34
CA ASP A 162 14.80 21.48 -0.67
C ASP A 162 15.08 21.52 -2.19
N GLY A 163 14.06 21.29 -3.02
CA GLY A 163 14.17 21.35 -4.49
C GLY A 163 14.74 20.10 -5.14
N LEU A 164 15.02 19.02 -4.40
CA LEU A 164 15.46 17.76 -4.98
C LEU A 164 14.32 17.10 -5.79
N PRO A 165 14.65 16.36 -6.86
CA PRO A 165 13.63 15.67 -7.64
C PRO A 165 12.97 14.56 -6.84
N ALA A 166 11.70 14.27 -7.14
CA ALA A 166 11.03 13.09 -6.65
C ALA A 166 11.66 11.83 -7.25
N GLN A 167 11.94 10.83 -6.40
CA GLN A 167 12.55 9.56 -6.80
C GLN A 167 11.77 8.40 -6.18
N GLY A 168 11.39 7.42 -7.00
CA GLY A 168 10.81 6.18 -6.51
C GLY A 168 11.90 5.16 -6.22
N PHE A 169 11.96 4.68 -4.98
CA PHE A 169 12.85 3.60 -4.59
C PHE A 169 12.06 2.32 -4.30
N GLY A 170 12.68 1.19 -4.52
CA GLY A 170 12.08 -0.10 -4.24
C GLY A 170 12.98 -1.04 -3.46
N LEU A 171 12.38 -1.88 -2.63
CA LEU A 171 12.99 -3.12 -2.19
C LEU A 171 12.45 -4.26 -3.06
N ILE A 172 13.36 -5.01 -3.66
CA ILE A 172 13.02 -6.09 -4.59
C ILE A 172 13.44 -7.43 -4.00
N TRP A 173 12.45 -8.26 -3.69
CA TRP A 173 12.66 -9.61 -3.19
C TRP A 173 12.32 -10.63 -4.27
N GLN A 174 13.31 -11.41 -4.71
CA GLN A 174 13.14 -12.45 -5.75
C GLN A 174 12.38 -11.96 -7.00
N GLY A 175 12.71 -10.75 -7.47
CA GLY A 175 12.09 -10.14 -8.65
C GLY A 175 10.75 -9.44 -8.40
N ARG A 176 10.20 -9.49 -7.17
CA ARG A 176 8.98 -8.78 -6.81
C ARG A 176 9.30 -7.50 -6.05
N LEU A 177 8.69 -6.39 -6.44
CA LEU A 177 8.69 -5.15 -5.68
C LEU A 177 7.85 -5.38 -4.40
N VAL A 178 8.50 -5.43 -3.24
CA VAL A 178 7.83 -5.67 -1.96
C VAL A 178 7.59 -4.39 -1.16
N CYS A 179 8.39 -3.36 -1.42
CA CYS A 179 8.25 -2.04 -0.82
C CYS A 179 8.51 -0.97 -1.87
N PHE A 180 7.61 0.01 -1.95
CA PHE A 180 7.78 1.22 -2.76
C PHE A 180 7.91 2.43 -1.86
N TYR A 181 8.91 3.26 -2.09
CA TYR A 181 9.21 4.46 -1.31
C TYR A 181 9.27 5.69 -2.23
N ASP A 182 8.40 6.64 -1.99
CA ASP A 182 8.23 7.86 -2.78
C ASP A 182 9.10 9.03 -2.31
N TYR A 183 10.40 8.82 -2.23
CA TYR A 183 11.37 9.78 -1.72
C TYR A 183 11.26 11.16 -2.37
N GLN A 184 11.21 12.22 -1.55
CA GLN A 184 11.12 13.62 -1.98
C GLN A 184 9.87 13.96 -2.81
N CYS A 185 8.81 13.16 -2.68
CA CYS A 185 7.58 13.32 -3.47
C CYS A 185 6.43 13.92 -2.68
N ASP A 186 6.24 13.51 -1.43
CA ASP A 186 5.08 13.81 -0.57
C ASP A 186 3.75 13.29 -1.19
N LEU A 187 3.78 12.05 -1.66
CA LEU A 187 2.62 11.47 -2.33
C LEU A 187 1.42 11.39 -1.38
N GLY A 188 1.65 11.01 -0.12
CA GLY A 188 0.63 10.96 0.92
C GLY A 188 -0.02 12.31 1.21
N ASP A 189 0.75 13.39 1.23
CA ASP A 189 0.20 14.74 1.36
C ASP A 189 -0.70 15.08 0.18
N GLY A 190 -0.29 14.68 -1.03
CA GLY A 190 -1.08 14.86 -2.23
C GLY A 190 -2.41 14.08 -2.26
N TRP A 191 -2.55 13.04 -1.43
CA TRP A 191 -3.81 12.29 -1.29
C TRP A 191 -4.76 12.90 -0.25
N GLU A 192 -4.25 13.77 0.65
CA GLU A 192 -5.07 14.40 1.69
C GLU A 192 -6.21 15.25 1.10
N ASP A 193 -7.15 15.63 1.97
CA ASP A 193 -8.20 16.57 1.60
C ASP A 193 -7.57 17.84 1.04
N HIS A 194 -8.15 18.36 -0.04
CA HIS A 194 -7.59 19.47 -0.80
C HIS A 194 -7.28 20.73 0.04
N ASP A 195 -8.02 20.99 1.10
CA ASP A 195 -7.87 22.14 1.97
C ASP A 195 -6.78 21.97 3.05
N VAL A 196 -6.20 20.77 3.19
CA VAL A 196 -5.11 20.53 4.17
C VAL A 196 -3.81 21.22 3.73
N HIS A 197 -3.40 20.97 2.48
CA HIS A 197 -2.16 21.53 1.93
C HIS A 197 -2.40 22.64 0.90
N ASN A 198 -3.64 22.82 0.44
CA ASN A 198 -4.03 23.75 -0.63
C ASN A 198 -3.25 23.51 -1.93
N ASP A 199 -2.95 22.27 -2.23
CA ASP A 199 -2.27 21.90 -3.45
C ASP A 199 -3.09 22.28 -4.69
N PRO A 200 -2.42 22.65 -5.80
CA PRO A 200 -3.11 22.78 -7.07
C PRO A 200 -3.89 21.51 -7.43
N PRO A 201 -5.14 21.64 -7.94
CA PRO A 201 -5.97 20.46 -8.24
C PRO A 201 -5.31 19.42 -9.13
N GLU A 202 -4.47 19.84 -10.06
CA GLU A 202 -3.72 18.97 -10.94
C GLU A 202 -2.68 18.11 -10.19
N LYS A 203 -2.08 18.63 -9.11
CA LYS A 203 -1.15 17.87 -8.27
C LYS A 203 -1.87 16.84 -7.41
N HIS A 204 -2.98 17.25 -6.79
CA HIS A 204 -3.84 16.34 -6.03
C HIS A 204 -4.31 15.15 -6.89
N ILE A 205 -4.81 15.43 -8.10
CA ILE A 205 -5.22 14.36 -9.03
C ILE A 205 -4.04 13.51 -9.46
N ALA A 206 -2.89 14.11 -9.79
CA ALA A 206 -1.70 13.34 -10.17
C ALA A 206 -1.23 12.42 -9.02
N ALA A 207 -1.28 12.89 -7.78
CA ALA A 207 -0.96 12.06 -6.61
C ALA A 207 -1.90 10.86 -6.48
N LEU A 208 -3.22 11.07 -6.57
CA LEU A 208 -4.21 9.99 -6.53
C LEU A 208 -4.04 8.99 -7.69
N GLN A 209 -3.78 9.50 -8.89
CA GLN A 209 -3.52 8.65 -10.07
C GLN A 209 -2.24 7.83 -9.92
N MET A 210 -1.20 8.36 -9.27
CA MET A 210 0.05 7.62 -9.04
C MET A 210 -0.14 6.52 -7.98
N GLY A 211 -1.01 6.74 -6.99
CA GLY A 211 -1.31 5.75 -5.96
C GLY A 211 -2.25 4.63 -6.44
N ALA A 212 -3.00 4.88 -7.50
CA ALA A 212 -4.01 3.97 -8.03
C ALA A 212 -3.47 3.01 -9.10
#